data_777746aad6eee2abf39be99ced5b030e
#
_entry.id   777746aad6eee2abf39be99ced5b030e
#
_cell.length_a   1.000
_cell.length_b   1.000
_cell.length_c   1.000
_cell.angle_alpha   90.00
_cell.angle_beta   90.00
_cell.angle_gamma   90.00
#
_symmetry.space_group_name_H-M   'P 1'
#
loop_
_entity.id
_entity.type
_entity.pdbx_description
1 polymer ?
#
loop_
_entity_poly.entity_id
_entity_poly.type
_entity_poly.pdbx_seq_one_letter_code
_entity_poly.pdbx_strand_id
1 'polypeptide(L)'
;YLRLKHMVLDKIHSRSQGPRQILTRQPPEGRSRDGGLRFGEMERDTMIAHGLSQFLNERFLETSDKYDVHVCNNCGLFATNKIKNDIYYCKRCDRLGELYSVHKVRTCYAFKLFVQELMSINRLLILKYQKTQLVFVLR
;
A
#
# COMPACT_ATOMS: atom_id res chain seq x y z
N TYR A 1 -45.24 6.38 17.37
CA TYR A 1 -43.88 6.89 17.15
C TYR A 1 -43.73 7.36 15.73
N LEU A 2 -43.33 8.62 15.53
CA LEU A 2 -43.09 9.21 14.21
C LEU A 2 -41.57 9.43 14.00
N ARG A 3 -41.05 8.93 12.89
CA ARG A 3 -39.65 9.11 12.50
C ARG A 3 -39.53 10.27 11.52
N LEU A 4 -39.29 11.49 12.01
CA LEU A 4 -39.40 12.71 11.23
C LEU A 4 -38.18 13.12 10.44
N LYS A 5 -36.97 12.84 10.94
CA LYS A 5 -35.72 13.39 10.38
C LYS A 5 -34.79 12.39 9.67
N HIS A 6 -35.18 11.13 9.62
CA HIS A 6 -34.30 10.10 9.06
C HIS A 6 -34.74 9.69 7.67
N MET A 7 -34.36 10.49 6.68
CA MET A 7 -34.66 10.21 5.27
C MET A 7 -33.56 9.43 4.60
N VAL A 8 -33.87 8.60 3.62
CA VAL A 8 -32.91 7.74 2.93
C VAL A 8 -31.86 8.54 2.16
N LEU A 9 -32.23 9.68 1.58
CA LEU A 9 -31.31 10.55 0.83
C LEU A 9 -30.16 11.09 1.71
N ASP A 10 -30.42 11.29 2.99
CA ASP A 10 -29.41 11.75 3.93
C ASP A 10 -28.43 10.64 4.37
N LYS A 11 -28.77 9.39 4.13
CA LYS A 11 -28.00 8.21 4.59
C LYS A 11 -27.40 7.39 3.47
N ILE A 12 -27.95 7.48 2.26
CA ILE A 12 -27.41 6.74 1.12
C ILE A 12 -26.00 7.21 0.82
N HIS A 13 -25.09 6.26 0.67
CA HIS A 13 -23.71 6.52 0.31
C HIS A 13 -23.18 5.42 -0.60
N SER A 14 -22.50 5.82 -1.66
CA SER A 14 -21.77 4.92 -2.55
C SER A 14 -20.51 5.61 -3.03
N ARG A 15 -19.47 4.80 -3.29
CA ARG A 15 -18.20 5.29 -3.82
C ARG A 15 -17.61 4.25 -4.78
N SER A 16 -17.02 4.71 -5.87
CA SER A 16 -16.11 3.90 -6.70
C SER A 16 -14.67 4.41 -6.58
N GLN A 17 -14.36 5.54 -7.20
CA GLN A 17 -13.09 6.25 -7.07
C GLN A 17 -13.38 7.68 -6.62
N GLY A 18 -12.52 8.23 -5.77
CA GLY A 18 -12.72 9.57 -5.22
C GLY A 18 -11.47 10.07 -4.47
N PRO A 19 -11.62 11.08 -3.61
CA PRO A 19 -10.50 11.67 -2.87
C PRO A 19 -9.78 10.62 -2.02
N ARG A 20 -8.49 10.83 -1.80
CA ARG A 20 -7.63 9.98 -0.96
C ARG A 20 -6.93 10.81 0.10
N GLN A 21 -6.62 10.19 1.23
CA GLN A 21 -5.81 10.81 2.28
C GLN A 21 -4.38 11.07 1.76
N ILE A 22 -3.79 12.19 2.17
CA ILE A 22 -2.44 12.56 1.73
C ILE A 22 -1.39 11.60 2.30
N LEU A 23 -1.49 11.25 3.57
CA LEU A 23 -0.48 10.44 4.27
C LEU A 23 -0.51 8.98 3.84
N THR A 24 -1.65 8.33 3.91
CA THR A 24 -1.80 6.88 3.67
C THR A 24 -2.21 6.54 2.25
N ARG A 25 -2.70 7.51 1.49
CA ARG A 25 -3.30 7.34 0.16
C ARG A 25 -4.49 6.38 0.12
N GLN A 26 -5.08 6.13 1.27
CA GLN A 26 -6.32 5.37 1.41
C GLN A 26 -7.54 6.29 1.25
N PRO A 27 -8.72 5.74 0.92
CA PRO A 27 -9.96 6.50 0.94
C PRO A 27 -10.20 7.11 2.33
N PRO A 28 -10.67 8.37 2.43
CA PRO A 28 -11.04 8.95 3.71
C PRO A 28 -12.28 8.27 4.28
N GLU A 29 -12.54 8.49 5.55
CA GLU A 29 -13.75 8.06 6.23
C GLU A 29 -14.83 9.14 6.13
N GLY A 30 -16.06 8.71 6.01
CA GLY A 30 -17.25 9.56 6.10
C GLY A 30 -17.87 9.92 4.76
N ARG A 31 -19.20 9.92 4.76
CA ARG A 31 -20.05 10.27 3.60
C ARG A 31 -19.82 11.71 3.13
N SER A 32 -19.65 12.66 4.06
CA SER A 32 -19.43 14.07 3.76
C SER A 32 -18.15 14.36 2.99
N ARG A 33 -17.17 13.43 3.05
CA ARG A 33 -15.88 13.52 2.38
C ARG A 33 -15.81 12.63 1.13
N ASP A 34 -16.93 12.11 0.68
CA ASP A 34 -16.97 11.10 -0.37
C ASP A 34 -16.02 9.92 -0.07
N GLY A 35 -16.07 9.49 1.18
CA GLY A 35 -15.19 8.46 1.72
C GLY A 35 -15.60 7.04 1.31
N GLY A 36 -14.71 6.10 1.58
CA GLY A 36 -14.94 4.68 1.37
C GLY A 36 -15.67 4.02 2.54
N LEU A 37 -16.01 2.75 2.35
CA LEU A 37 -16.51 1.88 3.40
C LEU A 37 -15.33 1.19 4.08
N ARG A 38 -15.44 0.96 5.39
CA ARG A 38 -14.42 0.25 6.15
C ARG A 38 -14.60 -1.26 6.02
N PHE A 39 -13.57 -1.92 5.54
CA PHE A 39 -13.41 -3.37 5.65
C PHE A 39 -12.57 -3.66 6.89
N GLY A 40 -13.24 -3.99 7.99
CA GLY A 40 -12.62 -4.13 9.30
C GLY A 40 -11.92 -5.47 9.52
N GLU A 41 -11.35 -5.64 10.69
CA GLU A 41 -10.65 -6.86 11.09
C GLU A 41 -11.58 -8.08 11.17
N MET A 42 -12.80 -7.88 11.65
CA MET A 42 -13.79 -8.96 11.76
C MET A 42 -14.24 -9.46 10.38
N GLU A 43 -14.41 -8.56 9.42
CA GLU A 43 -14.71 -8.90 8.02
C GLU A 43 -13.56 -9.66 7.39
N ARG A 44 -12.31 -9.23 7.64
CA ARG A 44 -11.11 -9.97 7.22
C ARG A 44 -11.11 -11.40 7.75
N ASP A 45 -11.37 -11.59 9.03
CA ASP A 45 -11.36 -12.90 9.69
C ASP A 45 -12.41 -13.83 9.08
N THR A 46 -13.59 -13.30 8.78
CA THR A 46 -14.64 -14.05 8.08
C THR A 46 -14.19 -14.51 6.70
N MET A 47 -13.54 -13.64 5.94
CA MET A 47 -13.05 -13.99 4.59
C MET A 47 -11.91 -15.00 4.64
N ILE A 48 -11.05 -14.93 5.65
CA ILE A 48 -9.99 -15.94 5.88
C ILE A 48 -10.61 -17.30 6.19
N ALA A 49 -11.63 -17.34 7.04
CA ALA A 49 -12.33 -18.58 7.36
C ALA A 49 -12.98 -19.24 6.13
N HIS A 50 -13.43 -18.44 5.16
CA HIS A 50 -13.97 -18.93 3.88
C HIS A 50 -12.89 -19.24 2.82
N GLY A 51 -11.62 -18.98 3.08
CA GLY A 51 -10.52 -19.23 2.14
C GLY A 51 -10.48 -18.30 0.91
N LEU A 52 -11.01 -17.09 1.00
CA LEU A 52 -11.16 -16.15 -0.11
C LEU A 52 -9.92 -15.27 -0.29
N SER A 53 -8.77 -15.85 -0.60
CA SER A 53 -7.50 -15.13 -0.73
C SER A 53 -7.48 -14.10 -1.86
N GLN A 54 -8.06 -14.39 -3.00
CA GLN A 54 -8.13 -13.46 -4.14
C GLN A 54 -9.01 -12.25 -3.83
N PHE A 55 -10.15 -12.45 -3.15
CA PHE A 55 -11.02 -11.38 -2.71
C PHE A 55 -10.31 -10.47 -1.71
N LEU A 56 -9.57 -11.01 -0.75
CA LEU A 56 -8.77 -10.24 0.19
C LEU A 56 -7.69 -9.42 -0.51
N ASN A 57 -7.00 -10.01 -1.48
CA ASN A 57 -6.00 -9.28 -2.26
C ASN A 57 -6.64 -8.12 -3.04
N GLU A 58 -7.78 -8.32 -3.65
CA GLU A 58 -8.53 -7.26 -4.32
C GLU A 58 -8.88 -6.13 -3.34
N ARG A 59 -9.48 -6.46 -2.18
CA ARG A 59 -9.97 -5.47 -1.21
C ARG A 59 -8.85 -4.70 -0.52
N PHE A 60 -7.76 -5.34 -0.18
CA PHE A 60 -6.65 -4.68 0.53
C PHE A 60 -5.63 -4.03 -0.39
N LEU A 61 -5.56 -4.41 -1.65
CA LEU A 61 -4.58 -3.88 -2.59
C LEU A 61 -5.25 -3.13 -3.75
N GLU A 62 -5.96 -3.82 -4.61
CA GLU A 62 -6.42 -3.25 -5.89
C GLU A 62 -7.42 -2.10 -5.71
N THR A 63 -8.37 -2.24 -4.79
CA THR A 63 -9.40 -1.22 -4.52
C THR A 63 -9.02 -0.22 -3.41
N SER A 64 -7.92 -0.46 -2.69
CA SER A 64 -7.46 0.41 -1.60
C SER A 64 -6.34 1.34 -2.04
N ASP A 65 -5.09 1.00 -1.72
CA ASP A 65 -3.92 1.87 -1.87
C ASP A 65 -2.80 1.23 -2.69
N LYS A 66 -3.15 0.53 -3.74
CA LYS A 66 -2.20 -0.08 -4.68
C LYS A 66 -1.12 0.90 -5.11
N TYR A 67 0.13 0.49 -4.98
CA TYR A 67 1.29 1.26 -5.33
C TYR A 67 2.43 0.36 -5.84
N ASP A 68 3.16 0.82 -6.83
CA ASP A 68 4.32 0.12 -7.37
C ASP A 68 5.60 0.72 -6.78
N VAL A 69 6.35 -0.08 -6.02
CA VAL A 69 7.67 0.29 -5.50
C VAL A 69 8.77 -0.36 -6.33
N HIS A 70 9.91 0.29 -6.40
CA HIS A 70 11.10 -0.23 -7.06
C HIS A 70 12.14 -0.59 -6.00
N VAL A 71 12.58 -1.84 -6.01
CA VAL A 71 13.48 -2.41 -5.00
C VAL A 71 14.76 -2.88 -5.66
N CYS A 72 15.89 -2.52 -5.06
CA CYS A 72 17.20 -3.00 -5.48
C CYS A 72 17.39 -4.46 -5.04
N ASN A 73 17.77 -5.34 -5.97
CA ASN A 73 17.96 -6.75 -5.67
C ASN A 73 19.20 -7.02 -4.81
N ASN A 74 20.23 -6.19 -4.90
CA ASN A 74 21.46 -6.37 -4.15
C ASN A 74 21.32 -5.93 -2.67
N CYS A 75 20.95 -4.68 -2.42
CA CYS A 75 20.89 -4.15 -1.05
C CYS A 75 19.51 -4.19 -0.40
N GLY A 76 18.42 -4.47 -1.18
CA GLY A 76 17.06 -4.55 -0.66
C GLY A 76 16.42 -3.20 -0.28
N LEU A 77 17.00 -2.09 -0.69
CA LEU A 77 16.46 -0.76 -0.43
C LEU A 77 15.58 -0.27 -1.59
N PHE A 78 14.75 0.73 -1.30
CA PHE A 78 13.97 1.39 -2.34
C PHE A 78 14.89 2.13 -3.31
N ALA A 79 14.69 1.86 -4.59
CA ALA A 79 15.37 2.56 -5.67
C ALA A 79 14.76 3.95 -5.89
N THR A 80 15.59 4.87 -6.38
CA THR A 80 15.21 6.25 -6.68
C THR A 80 15.04 6.42 -8.19
N ASN A 81 14.04 7.19 -8.61
CA ASN A 81 13.86 7.52 -10.03
C ASN A 81 14.74 8.72 -10.42
N LYS A 82 15.43 8.63 -11.56
CA LYS A 82 16.01 9.79 -12.25
C LYS A 82 14.94 10.39 -13.16
N ILE A 83 14.35 11.49 -12.74
CA ILE A 83 13.22 12.17 -13.39
C ILE A 83 13.42 12.41 -14.89
N LYS A 84 14.64 12.60 -15.36
CA LYS A 84 14.94 12.89 -16.77
C LYS A 84 14.82 11.69 -17.71
N ASN A 85 14.97 10.46 -17.22
CA ASN A 85 15.09 9.27 -18.09
C ASN A 85 14.20 8.10 -17.67
N ASP A 86 13.33 8.26 -16.68
CA ASP A 86 12.52 7.18 -16.07
C ASP A 86 13.32 5.93 -15.65
N ILE A 87 14.62 6.12 -15.38
CA ILE A 87 15.50 5.04 -14.96
C ILE A 87 15.55 5.00 -13.44
N TYR A 88 15.24 3.84 -12.88
CA TYR A 88 15.36 3.60 -11.46
C TYR A 88 16.77 3.12 -11.12
N TYR A 89 17.39 3.74 -10.12
CA TYR A 89 18.74 3.42 -9.69
C TYR A 89 18.84 3.33 -8.17
N CYS A 90 19.80 2.56 -7.69
CA CYS A 90 20.09 2.41 -6.27
C CYS A 90 21.22 3.33 -5.86
N LYS A 91 20.93 4.38 -5.07
CA LYS A 91 21.95 5.34 -4.60
C LYS A 91 23.08 4.69 -3.81
N ARG A 92 22.82 3.61 -3.08
CA ARG A 92 23.82 2.92 -2.27
C ARG A 92 24.77 2.12 -3.16
N CYS A 93 24.23 1.21 -3.98
CA CYS A 93 25.05 0.35 -4.84
C CYS A 93 25.82 1.15 -5.90
N ASP A 94 25.20 2.21 -6.42
CA ASP A 94 25.86 3.12 -7.36
C ASP A 94 27.10 3.79 -6.76
N ARG A 95 27.02 4.24 -5.49
CA ARG A 95 28.19 4.80 -4.77
C ARG A 95 29.28 3.78 -4.47
N LEU A 96 28.91 2.52 -4.27
CA LEU A 96 29.85 1.45 -3.96
C LEU A 96 30.44 0.79 -5.22
N GLY A 97 29.94 1.17 -6.40
CA GLY A 97 30.33 0.52 -7.67
C GLY A 97 29.88 -0.93 -7.78
N GLU A 98 28.85 -1.33 -7.01
CA GLU A 98 28.33 -2.69 -7.02
C GLU A 98 27.33 -2.90 -8.16
N LEU A 99 27.38 -4.06 -8.78
CA LEU A 99 26.37 -4.46 -9.77
C LEU A 99 25.01 -4.67 -9.07
N TYR A 100 23.97 -4.07 -9.61
CA TYR A 100 22.64 -4.20 -9.08
C TYR A 100 21.57 -4.24 -10.20
N SER A 101 20.44 -4.83 -9.88
CA SER A 101 19.23 -4.77 -10.70
C SER A 101 18.10 -4.17 -9.87
N VAL A 102 17.16 -3.51 -10.53
CA VAL A 102 16.00 -2.92 -9.87
C VAL A 102 14.74 -3.61 -10.37
N HIS A 103 13.94 -4.11 -9.44
CA HIS A 103 12.70 -4.80 -9.75
C HIS A 103 11.50 -3.99 -9.28
N LYS A 104 10.47 -3.95 -10.12
CA LYS A 104 9.19 -3.34 -9.80
C LYS A 104 8.37 -4.34 -8.99
N VAL A 105 7.91 -3.94 -7.82
CA VAL A 105 7.11 -4.74 -6.91
C VAL A 105 5.82 -4.03 -6.59
N ARG A 106 4.70 -4.72 -6.74
CA ARG A 106 3.38 -4.20 -6.40
C ARG A 106 3.08 -4.45 -4.94
N THR A 107 2.75 -3.39 -4.20
CA THR A 107 2.42 -3.44 -2.78
C THR A 107 1.41 -2.37 -2.41
N CYS A 108 0.94 -2.33 -1.16
CA CYS A 108 0.14 -1.23 -0.67
C CYS A 108 1.02 -0.03 -0.26
N TYR A 109 0.49 1.18 -0.45
CA TYR A 109 1.23 2.40 -0.10
C TYR A 109 1.48 2.51 1.41
N ALA A 110 0.53 2.08 2.22
CA ALA A 110 0.68 2.04 3.68
C ALA A 110 1.89 1.20 4.11
N PHE A 111 2.16 0.09 3.44
CA PHE A 111 3.35 -0.72 3.70
C PHE A 111 4.65 0.02 3.33
N LYS A 112 4.68 0.70 2.18
CA LYS A 112 5.82 1.54 1.79
C LYS A 112 6.08 2.64 2.83
N LEU A 113 5.04 3.30 3.32
CA LEU A 113 5.12 4.29 4.39
C LEU A 113 5.68 3.68 5.67
N PHE A 114 5.16 2.55 6.11
CA PHE A 114 5.63 1.83 7.29
C PHE A 114 7.14 1.49 7.23
N VAL A 115 7.61 1.00 6.08
CA VAL A 115 9.06 0.72 5.88
C VAL A 115 9.89 1.99 6.01
N GLN A 116 9.44 3.11 5.47
CA GLN A 116 10.13 4.40 5.58
C GLN A 116 10.15 4.94 7.01
N GLU A 117 9.06 4.78 7.74
CA GLU A 117 8.97 5.14 9.16
C GLU A 117 9.93 4.29 10.02
N LEU A 118 10.00 2.99 9.78
CA LEU A 118 10.97 2.11 10.44
C LEU A 118 12.42 2.54 10.15
N MET A 119 12.70 2.91 8.91
CA MET A 119 14.04 3.42 8.55
C MET A 119 14.37 4.72 9.27
N SER A 120 13.40 5.58 9.55
CA SER A 120 13.60 6.85 10.26
C SER A 120 14.01 6.64 11.73
N ILE A 121 13.61 5.55 12.35
CA ILE A 121 14.02 5.16 13.71
C ILE A 121 15.21 4.19 13.72
N ASN A 122 16.02 4.22 12.67
CA ASN A 122 17.22 3.39 12.50
C ASN A 122 16.96 1.86 12.51
N ARG A 123 15.75 1.43 12.15
CA ARG A 123 15.43 0.02 11.90
C ARG A 123 15.41 -0.24 10.41
N LEU A 124 16.38 -1.04 9.93
CA LEU A 124 16.49 -1.33 8.50
C LEU A 124 15.70 -2.58 8.14
N LEU A 125 14.71 -2.42 7.27
CA LEU A 125 13.98 -3.51 6.66
C LEU A 125 14.53 -3.77 5.27
N ILE A 126 15.21 -4.91 5.10
CA ILE A 126 15.77 -5.33 3.81
C ILE A 126 14.72 -6.14 3.05
N LEU A 127 14.36 -5.66 1.87
CA LEU A 127 13.41 -6.30 0.98
C LEU A 127 14.17 -7.19 -0.03
N LYS A 128 14.02 -8.50 0.08
CA LYS A 128 14.60 -9.42 -0.91
C LYS A 128 13.50 -9.95 -1.82
N TYR A 129 13.72 -9.80 -3.11
CA TYR A 129 12.84 -10.36 -4.12
C TYR A 129 13.37 -11.73 -4.57
N GLN A 130 12.63 -12.79 -4.29
CA GLN A 130 12.94 -14.14 -4.76
C GLN A 130 11.80 -14.61 -5.68
N LYS A 131 12.13 -14.74 -6.95
CA LYS A 131 11.31 -15.26 -8.06
C LYS A 131 9.81 -14.89 -8.12
N THR A 132 9.10 -14.78 -7.02
CA THR A 132 7.67 -14.40 -6.94
C THR A 132 7.25 -13.88 -5.56
N GLN A 133 8.14 -13.88 -4.57
CA GLN A 133 7.81 -13.52 -3.20
C GLN A 133 8.76 -12.47 -2.63
N LEU A 134 8.22 -11.55 -1.87
CA LEU A 134 8.97 -10.61 -1.05
C LEU A 134 9.31 -11.27 0.28
N VAL A 135 10.59 -11.40 0.56
CA VAL A 135 11.10 -11.86 1.85
C VAL A 135 11.61 -10.65 2.62
N PHE A 136 11.20 -10.53 3.88
CA PHE A 136 11.58 -9.43 4.76
C PHE A 136 12.65 -9.90 5.75
N VAL A 137 13.72 -9.14 5.86
CA VAL A 137 14.76 -9.37 6.87
C VAL A 137 14.89 -8.08 7.68
N LEU A 138 14.54 -8.12 8.95
CA LEU A 138 14.79 -7.05 9.93
C LEU A 138 16.25 -7.11 10.38
N ARG A 139 16.94 -5.99 10.32
CA ARG A 139 18.25 -5.76 10.94
C ARG A 139 18.24 -4.53 11.84
#